data_d14a9b50ac0dc7c8cf4e5e8b138dbf4b
#
_entry.id   d14a9b50ac0dc7c8cf4e5e8b138dbf4b
#
_cell.length_a   1.000
_cell.length_b   1.000
_cell.length_c   1.000
_cell.angle_alpha   90.00
_cell.angle_beta   90.00
_cell.angle_gamma   90.00
#
_symmetry.space_group_name_H-M   'P 1'
#
loop_
_entity.id
_entity.type
_entity.pdbx_description
1 polymer ?
#
loop_
_entity_poly.entity_id
_entity_poly.type
_entity_poly.pdbx_seq_one_letter_code
_entity_poly.pdbx_strand_id
1 'polypeptide(L)'
;MNPEQLQRLGSLPIKARVIVEGALSGLHRASVHGSSVEFAEHKEYSIGDELRHVDWKAYAKLDRYYVKQFEQESQLTVYLVLDASASMKFAGGGLAKLEYAGLALAALAYLVIQQQDKVGLVACGDRGVETLVPPRARSTHLHDLLGVLDQLMQKGGTGDESPAEALGRIAELARRRRSLIVLASDLFDPEQETVRALANLRAQHHDVSVLHVLDPHERTFPYEGLTEFAALESGTKLLSNPLAIRKDYLERMDAFVAKCRGTLANAGVDYHEVLTDRPLEETLLELLVSRARLQPGAARRTG
;
A
#
# COMPACT_ATOMS: atom_id res chain seq x y z
N MET A 1 -13.35 -8.53 -9.37
CA MET A 1 -12.85 -9.32 -10.53
C MET A 1 -11.82 -10.32 -10.01
N ASN A 2 -11.85 -11.58 -10.45
CA ASN A 2 -10.86 -12.58 -10.02
C ASN A 2 -9.46 -12.20 -10.53
N PRO A 3 -8.37 -12.35 -9.75
CA PRO A 3 -7.00 -12.06 -10.17
C PRO A 3 -6.60 -12.68 -11.52
N GLU A 4 -7.07 -13.90 -11.82
CA GLU A 4 -6.85 -14.57 -13.12
C GLU A 4 -7.48 -13.83 -14.31
N GLN A 5 -8.60 -13.12 -14.10
CA GLN A 5 -9.23 -12.33 -15.14
C GLN A 5 -8.44 -11.07 -15.47
N LEU A 6 -7.74 -10.51 -14.46
CA LEU A 6 -6.86 -9.36 -14.64
C LEU A 6 -5.64 -9.70 -15.52
N GLN A 7 -5.14 -10.94 -15.48
CA GLN A 7 -4.03 -11.35 -16.35
C GLN A 7 -4.39 -11.23 -17.83
N ARG A 8 -5.66 -11.45 -18.20
CA ARG A 8 -6.15 -11.37 -19.58
C ARG A 8 -6.30 -9.93 -20.10
N LEU A 9 -6.28 -8.94 -19.20
CA LEU A 9 -6.28 -7.54 -19.57
C LEU A 9 -4.87 -7.16 -20.10
N GLY A 10 -4.82 -6.20 -20.99
CA GLY A 10 -3.60 -5.75 -21.64
C GLY A 10 -2.53 -5.20 -20.69
N SER A 11 -2.05 -3.98 -20.93
CA SER A 11 -0.96 -3.38 -20.18
C SER A 11 -1.29 -3.08 -18.72
N LEU A 12 -0.25 -3.00 -17.86
CA LEU A 12 -0.37 -2.68 -16.44
C LEU A 12 -1.19 -1.40 -16.14
N PRO A 13 -1.11 -0.31 -16.92
CA PRO A 13 -1.97 0.86 -16.72
C PRO A 13 -3.47 0.56 -16.82
N ILE A 14 -3.86 -0.33 -17.75
CA ILE A 14 -5.27 -0.74 -17.90
C ILE A 14 -5.71 -1.56 -16.69
N LYS A 15 -4.88 -2.51 -16.26
CA LYS A 15 -5.14 -3.32 -15.06
C LYS A 15 -5.31 -2.44 -13.82
N ALA A 16 -4.39 -1.50 -13.58
CA ALA A 16 -4.42 -0.57 -12.46
C ALA A 16 -5.71 0.27 -12.45
N ARG A 17 -6.10 0.80 -13.61
CA ARG A 17 -7.33 1.58 -13.76
C ARG A 17 -8.57 0.75 -13.42
N VAL A 18 -8.69 -0.47 -13.93
CA VAL A 18 -9.84 -1.35 -13.69
C VAL A 18 -9.97 -1.70 -12.21
N ILE A 19 -8.86 -1.99 -11.53
CA ILE A 19 -8.84 -2.26 -10.08
C ILE A 19 -9.37 -1.05 -9.31
N VAL A 20 -8.90 0.15 -9.63
CA VAL A 20 -9.34 1.39 -8.97
C VAL A 20 -10.82 1.66 -9.21
N GLU A 21 -11.30 1.55 -10.46
CA GLU A 21 -12.72 1.75 -10.79
C GLU A 21 -13.61 0.74 -10.04
N GLY A 22 -13.17 -0.50 -9.89
CA GLY A 22 -13.85 -1.53 -9.11
C GLY A 22 -13.92 -1.20 -7.63
N ALA A 23 -12.80 -0.78 -7.03
CA ALA A 23 -12.73 -0.38 -5.63
C ALA A 23 -13.60 0.85 -5.34
N LEU A 24 -13.52 1.90 -6.16
CA LEU A 24 -14.33 3.11 -6.00
C LEU A 24 -15.84 2.83 -6.15
N SER A 25 -16.22 1.95 -7.09
CA SER A 25 -17.60 1.50 -7.21
C SER A 25 -18.09 0.75 -5.96
N GLY A 26 -17.20 0.00 -5.31
CA GLY A 26 -17.44 -0.63 -4.01
C GLY A 26 -17.63 0.39 -2.89
N LEU A 27 -16.80 1.42 -2.87
CA LEU A 27 -16.85 2.52 -1.89
C LEU A 27 -18.17 3.30 -2.00
N HIS A 28 -18.61 3.64 -3.22
CA HIS A 28 -19.90 4.29 -3.44
C HIS A 28 -21.08 3.45 -2.96
N ARG A 29 -21.06 2.13 -3.18
CA ARG A 29 -22.09 1.23 -2.65
C ARG A 29 -22.10 1.14 -1.13
N ALA A 30 -20.93 1.20 -0.50
CA ALA A 30 -20.80 1.22 0.97
C ALA A 30 -21.17 2.59 1.57
N SER A 31 -20.94 3.70 0.83
CA SER A 31 -21.18 5.08 1.26
C SER A 31 -22.64 5.52 1.16
N VAL A 32 -23.51 4.81 0.44
CA VAL A 32 -24.95 5.14 0.36
C VAL A 32 -25.65 5.07 1.73
N HIS A 33 -24.95 4.62 2.79
CA HIS A 33 -25.42 4.65 4.18
C HIS A 33 -24.77 5.72 5.06
N GLY A 34 -24.02 6.70 4.50
CA GLY A 34 -23.38 7.75 5.29
C GLY A 34 -23.05 8.99 4.44
N SER A 35 -23.77 10.04 4.70
CA SER A 35 -23.71 11.42 4.16
C SER A 35 -22.40 11.87 3.48
N SER A 36 -22.54 12.34 2.25
CA SER A 36 -21.58 13.19 1.56
C SER A 36 -21.46 14.54 2.28
N VAL A 37 -20.24 15.01 2.52
CA VAL A 37 -19.98 16.42 2.86
C VAL A 37 -18.79 16.90 2.04
N GLU A 38 -19.07 17.56 0.94
CA GLU A 38 -18.23 18.62 0.43
C GLU A 38 -18.90 19.93 0.85
N PHE A 39 -18.30 20.65 1.79
CA PHE A 39 -18.61 22.05 2.05
C PHE A 39 -17.34 22.81 2.33
N ALA A 40 -16.98 23.71 1.43
CA ALA A 40 -16.01 24.77 1.71
C ALA A 40 -16.69 25.76 2.66
N GLU A 41 -16.28 25.81 3.91
CA GLU A 41 -16.74 26.79 4.90
C GLU A 41 -16.20 28.17 4.52
N HIS A 42 -17.13 29.12 4.31
CA HIS A 42 -16.79 30.54 4.29
C HIS A 42 -16.56 31.00 5.74
N LYS A 43 -15.31 31.26 6.11
CA LYS A 43 -15.00 31.90 7.40
C LYS A 43 -15.37 33.38 7.31
N GLU A 44 -16.14 33.87 8.28
CA GLU A 44 -16.32 35.34 8.44
C GLU A 44 -14.96 36.00 8.66
N TYR A 45 -14.72 37.14 7.99
CA TYR A 45 -13.50 37.89 8.11
C TYR A 45 -13.29 38.35 9.57
N SER A 46 -12.11 38.08 10.08
CA SER A 46 -11.66 38.57 11.40
C SER A 46 -10.49 39.53 11.21
N ILE A 47 -10.39 40.55 12.09
CA ILE A 47 -9.29 41.53 12.05
C ILE A 47 -7.95 40.80 12.15
N GLY A 48 -7.14 40.88 11.08
CA GLY A 48 -5.86 40.15 10.93
C GLY A 48 -5.82 39.19 9.75
N ASP A 49 -6.98 38.86 9.14
CA ASP A 49 -7.01 38.07 7.93
C ASP A 49 -6.57 38.89 6.70
N GLU A 50 -5.89 38.27 5.73
CA GLU A 50 -5.40 38.94 4.53
C GLU A 50 -6.54 39.37 3.60
N LEU A 51 -6.70 40.67 3.35
CA LEU A 51 -7.75 41.25 2.52
C LEU A 51 -7.78 40.72 1.05
N ARG A 52 -6.66 40.22 0.54
CA ARG A 52 -6.58 39.62 -0.81
C ARG A 52 -7.39 38.32 -0.96
N HIS A 53 -7.75 37.68 0.14
CA HIS A 53 -8.55 36.45 0.15
C HIS A 53 -10.04 36.68 0.41
N VAL A 54 -10.48 37.95 0.51
CA VAL A 54 -11.89 38.29 0.67
C VAL A 54 -12.68 37.90 -0.57
N ASP A 55 -13.80 37.20 -0.38
CA ASP A 55 -14.73 36.88 -1.46
C ASP A 55 -15.67 38.07 -1.73
N TRP A 56 -15.27 38.91 -2.67
CA TRP A 56 -16.07 40.10 -3.08
C TRP A 56 -17.42 39.74 -3.67
N LYS A 57 -17.60 38.50 -4.22
CA LYS A 57 -18.89 38.03 -4.72
C LYS A 57 -19.83 37.64 -3.58
N ALA A 58 -19.32 37.04 -2.53
CA ALA A 58 -20.08 36.75 -1.31
C ALA A 58 -20.47 38.05 -0.60
N TYR A 59 -19.55 39.02 -0.50
CA TYR A 59 -19.84 40.36 0.05
C TYR A 59 -20.99 41.05 -0.69
N ALA A 60 -20.98 41.06 -2.02
CA ALA A 60 -22.03 41.67 -2.84
C ALA A 60 -23.42 41.04 -2.68
N LYS A 61 -23.51 39.80 -2.19
CA LYS A 61 -24.78 39.10 -1.98
C LYS A 61 -25.27 39.11 -0.53
N LEU A 62 -24.35 39.10 0.43
CA LEU A 62 -24.66 38.84 1.84
C LEU A 62 -24.34 40.05 2.77
N ASP A 63 -23.72 41.10 2.21
CA ASP A 63 -23.25 42.29 2.96
C ASP A 63 -22.39 41.97 4.19
N ARG A 64 -21.64 40.84 4.07
CA ARG A 64 -20.69 40.36 5.08
C ARG A 64 -19.39 39.92 4.41
N TYR A 65 -18.27 40.23 5.07
CA TYR A 65 -16.97 39.85 4.55
C TYR A 65 -16.68 38.38 4.86
N TYR A 66 -16.50 37.58 3.83
CA TYR A 66 -16.05 36.20 3.90
C TYR A 66 -14.65 36.09 3.32
N VAL A 67 -13.78 35.37 4.01
CA VAL A 67 -12.45 35.02 3.49
C VAL A 67 -12.52 33.62 2.91
N LYS A 68 -12.08 33.48 1.66
CA LYS A 68 -11.83 32.15 1.09
C LYS A 68 -10.72 31.50 1.88
N GLN A 69 -11.06 30.53 2.72
CA GLN A 69 -10.07 29.62 3.26
C GLN A 69 -9.62 28.74 2.10
N PHE A 70 -8.44 29.04 1.56
CA PHE A 70 -7.71 28.05 0.80
C PHE A 70 -7.20 27.05 1.84
N GLU A 71 -7.83 25.88 1.97
CA GLU A 71 -7.11 24.75 2.49
C GLU A 71 -5.86 24.64 1.60
N GLN A 72 -4.71 24.90 2.18
CA GLN A 72 -3.46 24.57 1.55
C GLN A 72 -3.49 23.05 1.44
N GLU A 73 -3.97 22.53 0.30
CA GLU A 73 -3.87 21.10 -0.03
C GLU A 73 -2.39 20.76 0.02
N SER A 74 -1.96 20.33 1.21
CA SER A 74 -0.64 19.80 1.42
C SER A 74 -0.56 18.53 0.61
N GLN A 75 0.04 18.60 -0.61
CA GLN A 75 0.25 17.42 -1.46
C GLN A 75 0.84 16.30 -0.63
N LEU A 76 0.10 15.23 -0.49
CA LEU A 76 0.57 14.04 0.17
C LEU A 76 1.74 13.45 -0.63
N THR A 77 2.73 12.95 0.09
CA THR A 77 3.81 12.17 -0.52
C THR A 77 3.64 10.71 -0.13
N VAL A 78 3.55 9.84 -1.11
CA VAL A 78 3.37 8.39 -0.95
C VAL A 78 4.62 7.67 -1.43
N TYR A 79 5.18 6.82 -0.59
CA TYR A 79 6.24 5.89 -0.95
C TYR A 79 5.66 4.48 -1.00
N LEU A 80 5.67 3.89 -2.18
CA LEU A 80 5.34 2.49 -2.40
C LEU A 80 6.62 1.67 -2.28
N VAL A 81 6.59 0.61 -1.48
CA VAL A 81 7.72 -0.29 -1.27
C VAL A 81 7.32 -1.68 -1.71
N LEU A 82 8.03 -2.20 -2.71
CA LEU A 82 7.84 -3.56 -3.22
C LEU A 82 8.98 -4.45 -2.75
N ASP A 83 8.64 -5.46 -1.98
CA ASP A 83 9.53 -6.57 -1.74
C ASP A 83 9.55 -7.48 -2.97
N ALA A 84 10.69 -7.55 -3.62
CA ALA A 84 10.91 -8.36 -4.81
C ALA A 84 11.88 -9.53 -4.53
N SER A 85 11.99 -9.96 -3.27
CA SER A 85 12.79 -11.12 -2.84
C SER A 85 12.35 -12.42 -3.51
N ALA A 86 13.17 -13.44 -3.43
CA ALA A 86 12.89 -14.72 -4.06
C ALA A 86 11.64 -15.39 -3.50
N SER A 87 11.34 -15.23 -2.20
CA SER A 87 10.14 -15.75 -1.56
C SER A 87 8.85 -15.17 -2.17
N MET A 88 8.88 -13.91 -2.62
CA MET A 88 7.75 -13.27 -3.28
C MET A 88 7.41 -13.85 -4.67
N LYS A 89 8.29 -14.65 -5.27
CA LYS A 89 8.01 -15.37 -6.54
C LYS A 89 7.15 -16.61 -6.35
N PHE A 90 6.87 -16.99 -5.12
CA PHE A 90 6.05 -18.17 -4.85
C PHE A 90 4.62 -17.99 -5.40
N ALA A 91 4.13 -19.07 -6.04
CA ALA A 91 2.78 -19.21 -6.56
C ALA A 91 2.28 -20.63 -6.33
N GLY A 92 1.25 -20.80 -5.52
CA GLY A 92 0.63 -22.09 -5.22
C GLY A 92 -0.43 -22.55 -6.23
N GLY A 93 -0.49 -21.93 -7.42
CA GLY A 93 -1.48 -22.27 -8.46
C GLY A 93 -2.29 -21.09 -8.99
N GLY A 94 -2.02 -19.87 -8.49
CA GLY A 94 -2.62 -18.62 -8.94
C GLY A 94 -1.57 -17.57 -9.33
N LEU A 95 -1.83 -16.31 -9.01
CA LEU A 95 -0.86 -15.23 -9.11
C LEU A 95 0.30 -15.44 -8.14
N ALA A 96 1.53 -15.20 -8.60
CA ALA A 96 2.66 -15.08 -7.70
C ALA A 96 2.46 -13.89 -6.71
N LYS A 97 2.97 -14.01 -5.48
CA LYS A 97 2.89 -12.93 -4.49
C LYS A 97 3.44 -11.62 -5.05
N LEU A 98 4.56 -11.66 -5.77
CA LEU A 98 5.18 -10.50 -6.41
C LEU A 98 4.25 -9.83 -7.45
N GLU A 99 3.59 -10.64 -8.28
CA GLU A 99 2.65 -10.12 -9.28
C GLU A 99 1.44 -9.48 -8.62
N TYR A 100 0.87 -10.12 -7.61
CA TYR A 100 -0.24 -9.58 -6.84
C TYR A 100 0.12 -8.26 -6.14
N ALA A 101 1.28 -8.23 -5.46
CA ALA A 101 1.80 -7.04 -4.80
C ALA A 101 2.03 -5.89 -5.80
N GLY A 102 2.66 -6.17 -6.93
CA GLY A 102 2.91 -5.20 -8.00
C GLY A 102 1.62 -4.61 -8.56
N LEU A 103 0.58 -5.42 -8.79
CA LEU A 103 -0.74 -4.97 -9.24
C LEU A 103 -1.43 -4.07 -8.20
N ALA A 104 -1.37 -4.44 -6.91
CA ALA A 104 -1.92 -3.62 -5.83
C ALA A 104 -1.23 -2.26 -5.73
N LEU A 105 0.11 -2.22 -5.78
CA LEU A 105 0.88 -0.99 -5.76
C LEU A 105 0.68 -0.15 -7.03
N ALA A 106 0.51 -0.77 -8.20
CA ALA A 106 0.18 -0.08 -9.45
C ALA A 106 -1.18 0.63 -9.36
N ALA A 107 -2.18 -0.03 -8.78
CA ALA A 107 -3.50 0.57 -8.55
C ALA A 107 -3.42 1.75 -7.58
N LEU A 108 -2.64 1.62 -6.49
CA LEU A 108 -2.40 2.73 -5.56
C LEU A 108 -1.69 3.90 -6.23
N ALA A 109 -0.64 3.65 -7.04
CA ALA A 109 0.07 4.69 -7.77
C ALA A 109 -0.88 5.46 -8.71
N TYR A 110 -1.74 4.73 -9.42
CA TYR A 110 -2.74 5.32 -10.30
C TYR A 110 -3.70 6.23 -9.53
N LEU A 111 -4.22 5.77 -8.39
CA LEU A 111 -5.14 6.54 -7.53
C LEU A 111 -4.47 7.81 -6.98
N VAL A 112 -3.25 7.69 -6.46
CA VAL A 112 -2.48 8.82 -5.88
C VAL A 112 -2.24 9.91 -6.93
N ILE A 113 -1.84 9.53 -8.15
CA ILE A 113 -1.65 10.49 -9.25
C ILE A 113 -2.97 11.14 -9.66
N GLN A 114 -4.09 10.41 -9.67
CA GLN A 114 -5.41 11.00 -9.97
C GLN A 114 -5.80 12.07 -8.93
N GLN A 115 -5.38 11.91 -7.69
CA GLN A 115 -5.58 12.89 -6.61
C GLN A 115 -4.55 14.03 -6.63
N GLN A 116 -3.70 14.11 -7.66
CA GLN A 116 -2.61 15.09 -7.79
C GLN A 116 -1.57 15.03 -6.66
N ASP A 117 -1.53 13.94 -5.92
CA ASP A 117 -0.55 13.65 -4.90
C ASP A 117 0.74 13.08 -5.49
N LYS A 118 1.83 13.10 -4.70
CA LYS A 118 3.14 12.60 -5.13
C LYS A 118 3.28 11.12 -4.80
N VAL A 119 3.70 10.32 -5.77
CA VAL A 119 4.03 8.92 -5.57
C VAL A 119 5.45 8.61 -6.01
N GLY A 120 6.17 7.86 -5.19
CA GLY A 120 7.46 7.27 -5.48
C GLY A 120 7.41 5.75 -5.27
N LEU A 121 8.39 5.04 -5.83
CA LEU A 121 8.54 3.59 -5.71
C LEU A 121 9.94 3.25 -5.24
N VAL A 122 10.04 2.35 -4.28
CA VAL A 122 11.28 1.69 -3.88
C VAL A 122 11.06 0.19 -4.01
N ALA A 123 11.97 -0.51 -4.69
CA ALA A 123 11.98 -1.97 -4.70
C ALA A 123 13.25 -2.48 -4.02
N CYS A 124 13.08 -3.48 -3.16
CA CYS A 124 14.15 -4.22 -2.49
C CYS A 124 14.20 -5.66 -3.03
N GLY A 125 15.35 -6.31 -2.85
CA GLY A 125 15.57 -7.64 -3.42
C GLY A 125 16.04 -7.62 -4.88
N ASP A 126 16.53 -6.49 -5.41
CA ASP A 126 17.02 -6.36 -6.79
C ASP A 126 18.55 -6.17 -6.81
N ARG A 127 19.31 -7.14 -7.35
CA ARG A 127 20.80 -7.13 -7.36
C ARG A 127 21.35 -5.96 -8.15
N GLY A 128 21.95 -5.00 -7.45
CA GLY A 128 22.83 -3.99 -8.02
C GLY A 128 22.14 -2.83 -8.71
N VAL A 129 20.81 -2.73 -8.69
CA VAL A 129 20.09 -1.57 -9.17
C VAL A 129 19.27 -1.03 -8.00
N GLU A 130 19.66 0.12 -7.48
CA GLU A 130 18.79 0.88 -6.59
C GLU A 130 17.55 1.31 -7.37
N THR A 131 16.48 0.52 -7.29
CA THR A 131 15.22 0.90 -7.91
C THR A 131 14.53 1.89 -7.01
N LEU A 132 14.92 3.15 -7.14
CA LEU A 132 14.29 4.28 -6.51
C LEU A 132 13.70 5.20 -7.58
N VAL A 133 12.38 5.23 -7.64
CA VAL A 133 11.64 6.22 -8.43
C VAL A 133 11.20 7.34 -7.49
N PRO A 134 11.79 8.55 -7.58
CA PRO A 134 11.51 9.62 -6.63
C PRO A 134 10.06 10.12 -6.76
N PRO A 135 9.42 10.56 -5.65
CA PRO A 135 8.01 10.92 -5.64
C PRO A 135 7.73 12.18 -6.49
N ARG A 136 6.79 12.06 -7.44
CA ARG A 136 6.30 13.13 -8.32
C ARG A 136 4.80 12.99 -8.54
N ALA A 137 4.11 14.08 -8.93
CA ALA A 137 2.66 14.15 -9.14
C ALA A 137 2.24 14.25 -10.62
N ARG A 138 3.13 13.94 -11.59
CA ARG A 138 2.83 14.10 -13.02
C ARG A 138 2.33 12.79 -13.63
N SER A 139 1.40 12.87 -14.58
CA SER A 139 0.87 11.70 -15.30
C SER A 139 1.95 10.93 -16.08
N THR A 140 2.94 11.63 -16.64
CA THR A 140 4.10 10.99 -17.29
C THR A 140 4.91 10.13 -16.32
N HIS A 141 5.05 10.60 -15.09
CA HIS A 141 5.73 9.86 -14.02
C HIS A 141 5.02 8.54 -13.66
N LEU A 142 3.69 8.51 -13.73
CA LEU A 142 2.94 7.25 -13.55
C LEU A 142 3.36 6.20 -14.59
N HIS A 143 3.54 6.60 -15.84
CA HIS A 143 3.97 5.68 -16.90
C HIS A 143 5.35 5.08 -16.60
N ASP A 144 6.30 5.92 -16.18
CA ASP A 144 7.65 5.49 -15.81
C ASP A 144 7.61 4.53 -14.63
N LEU A 145 6.84 4.86 -13.58
CA LEU A 145 6.69 4.04 -12.38
C LEU A 145 6.06 2.68 -12.70
N LEU A 146 4.99 2.66 -13.50
CA LEU A 146 4.34 1.43 -13.93
C LEU A 146 5.25 0.57 -14.82
N GLY A 147 6.09 1.19 -15.67
CA GLY A 147 7.10 0.49 -16.46
C GLY A 147 8.13 -0.24 -15.57
N VAL A 148 8.57 0.41 -14.49
CA VAL A 148 9.47 -0.20 -13.50
C VAL A 148 8.79 -1.36 -12.77
N LEU A 149 7.55 -1.18 -12.31
CA LEU A 149 6.79 -2.26 -11.66
C LEU A 149 6.60 -3.46 -12.58
N ASP A 150 6.26 -3.23 -13.86
CA ASP A 150 6.08 -4.30 -14.84
C ASP A 150 7.37 -5.11 -15.05
N GLN A 151 8.50 -4.44 -15.14
CA GLN A 151 9.81 -5.09 -15.24
C GLN A 151 10.14 -5.93 -13.99
N LEU A 152 9.85 -5.42 -12.79
CA LEU A 152 10.08 -6.13 -11.54
C LEU A 152 9.18 -7.36 -11.42
N MET A 153 7.92 -7.27 -11.80
CA MET A 153 7.00 -8.41 -11.82
C MET A 153 7.44 -9.52 -12.78
N GLN A 154 8.00 -9.13 -13.95
CA GLN A 154 8.45 -10.11 -14.95
C GLN A 154 9.78 -10.78 -14.58
N LYS A 155 10.75 -10.02 -14.09
CA LYS A 155 12.10 -10.50 -13.82
C LYS A 155 12.29 -10.99 -12.39
N GLY A 156 11.50 -10.45 -11.47
CA GLY A 156 11.73 -10.52 -10.02
C GLY A 156 12.95 -9.72 -9.62
N GLY A 157 13.08 -9.48 -8.35
CA GLY A 157 14.29 -8.92 -7.78
C GLY A 157 15.44 -9.94 -7.82
N THR A 158 16.66 -9.45 -7.95
CA THR A 158 17.86 -10.27 -7.96
C THR A 158 18.87 -9.82 -6.89
N GLY A 159 18.45 -8.97 -5.93
CA GLY A 159 19.31 -8.31 -4.99
C GLY A 159 19.29 -8.86 -3.58
N ASP A 160 20.29 -8.45 -2.82
CA ASP A 160 20.47 -8.82 -1.41
C ASP A 160 19.93 -7.72 -0.45
N GLU A 161 19.34 -6.63 -0.98
CA GLU A 161 18.81 -5.55 -0.15
C GLU A 161 17.51 -5.99 0.54
N SER A 162 17.50 -5.90 1.85
CA SER A 162 16.34 -6.25 2.67
C SER A 162 15.26 -5.14 2.63
N PRO A 163 13.98 -5.48 2.84
CA PRO A 163 12.94 -4.47 3.04
C PRO A 163 13.29 -3.46 4.16
N ALA A 164 14.02 -3.88 5.20
CA ALA A 164 14.44 -3.02 6.28
C ALA A 164 15.40 -1.91 5.82
N GLU A 165 16.38 -2.24 4.96
CA GLU A 165 17.30 -1.27 4.38
C GLU A 165 16.58 -0.27 3.48
N ALA A 166 15.66 -0.75 2.62
CA ALA A 166 14.83 0.11 1.79
C ALA A 166 13.99 1.09 2.62
N LEU A 167 13.39 0.63 3.72
CA LEU A 167 12.63 1.47 4.65
C LEU A 167 13.55 2.49 5.37
N GLY A 168 14.79 2.12 5.71
CA GLY A 168 15.79 3.03 6.25
C GLY A 168 16.11 4.18 5.29
N ARG A 169 16.26 3.90 4.00
CA ARG A 169 16.45 4.96 2.98
C ARG A 169 15.23 5.89 2.87
N ILE A 170 14.03 5.32 2.94
CA ILE A 170 12.81 6.12 2.94
C ILE A 170 12.75 7.04 4.16
N ALA A 171 13.15 6.57 5.34
CA ALA A 171 13.21 7.38 6.56
C ALA A 171 14.10 8.62 6.37
N GLU A 172 15.20 8.50 5.66
CA GLU A 172 16.07 9.64 5.35
C GLU A 172 15.45 10.60 4.32
N LEU A 173 14.85 10.06 3.25
CA LEU A 173 14.22 10.86 2.20
C LEU A 173 12.98 11.60 2.69
N ALA A 174 12.19 10.98 3.56
CA ALA A 174 10.94 11.50 4.08
C ALA A 174 11.11 12.38 5.34
N ARG A 175 12.33 12.49 5.89
CA ARG A 175 12.65 13.15 7.19
C ARG A 175 11.97 14.51 7.43
N ARG A 176 11.68 15.27 6.37
CA ARG A 176 11.17 16.65 6.49
C ARG A 176 9.66 16.79 6.34
N ARG A 177 8.95 15.74 5.92
CA ARG A 177 7.51 15.79 5.64
C ARG A 177 6.84 14.48 6.01
N ARG A 178 5.72 14.59 6.71
CA ARG A 178 4.85 13.43 6.93
C ARG A 178 4.47 12.82 5.58
N SER A 179 4.68 11.54 5.44
CA SER A 179 4.44 10.78 4.20
C SER A 179 3.63 9.54 4.51
N LEU A 180 2.97 9.00 3.51
CA LEU A 180 2.40 7.66 3.55
C LEU A 180 3.42 6.68 2.99
N ILE A 181 3.66 5.60 3.71
CA ILE A 181 4.55 4.51 3.29
C ILE A 181 3.71 3.24 3.23
N VAL A 182 3.69 2.58 2.07
CA VAL A 182 2.95 1.32 1.86
C VAL A 182 3.94 0.25 1.44
N LEU A 183 4.16 -0.73 2.31
CA LEU A 183 5.00 -1.89 2.02
C LEU A 183 4.11 -3.06 1.57
N ALA A 184 4.49 -3.72 0.48
CA ALA A 184 3.97 -5.02 0.07
C ALA A 184 5.08 -6.06 0.17
N SER A 185 4.94 -7.03 1.10
CA SER A 185 5.95 -8.04 1.44
C SER A 185 5.28 -9.25 2.10
N ASP A 186 5.92 -10.40 2.08
CA ASP A 186 5.52 -11.55 2.88
C ASP A 186 6.11 -11.53 4.31
N LEU A 187 6.91 -10.52 4.63
CA LEU A 187 7.54 -10.30 5.94
C LEU A 187 8.38 -11.49 6.43
N PHE A 188 8.79 -12.39 5.55
CA PHE A 188 9.68 -13.50 5.92
C PHE A 188 11.09 -13.00 6.26
N ASP A 189 11.18 -12.32 7.39
CA ASP A 189 12.38 -11.78 7.97
C ASP A 189 12.59 -12.41 9.35
N PRO A 190 13.54 -13.36 9.49
CA PRO A 190 13.76 -14.09 10.76
C PRO A 190 14.09 -13.18 11.92
N GLU A 191 14.78 -12.08 11.68
CA GLU A 191 15.25 -11.15 12.72
C GLU A 191 14.24 -10.02 12.98
N GLN A 192 13.16 -9.94 12.20
CA GLN A 192 12.12 -8.91 12.29
C GLN A 192 12.67 -7.48 12.16
N GLU A 193 13.71 -7.29 11.39
CA GLU A 193 14.29 -5.98 11.12
C GLU A 193 13.31 -5.10 10.34
N THR A 194 12.59 -5.69 9.37
CA THR A 194 11.54 -5.02 8.60
C THR A 194 10.43 -4.48 9.52
N VAL A 195 9.97 -5.30 10.47
CA VAL A 195 8.94 -4.89 11.43
C VAL A 195 9.43 -3.74 12.32
N ARG A 196 10.70 -3.79 12.76
CA ARG A 196 11.30 -2.68 13.53
C ARG A 196 11.44 -1.41 12.70
N ALA A 197 11.85 -1.53 11.42
CA ALA A 197 11.97 -0.38 10.52
C ALA A 197 10.62 0.30 10.30
N LEU A 198 9.54 -0.45 10.10
CA LEU A 198 8.17 0.06 9.99
C LEU A 198 7.72 0.79 11.27
N ALA A 199 7.99 0.20 12.43
CA ALA A 199 7.69 0.82 13.73
C ALA A 199 8.46 2.15 13.92
N ASN A 200 9.72 2.21 13.51
CA ASN A 200 10.53 3.42 13.56
C ASN A 200 9.98 4.52 12.64
N LEU A 201 9.53 4.20 11.43
CA LEU A 201 8.88 5.16 10.53
C LEU A 201 7.58 5.71 11.14
N ARG A 202 6.80 4.85 11.79
CA ARG A 202 5.59 5.29 12.49
C ARG A 202 5.92 6.21 13.67
N ALA A 203 6.98 5.92 14.43
CA ALA A 203 7.47 6.77 15.52
C ALA A 203 7.95 8.16 15.02
N GLN A 204 8.40 8.25 13.77
CA GLN A 204 8.74 9.49 13.08
C GLN A 204 7.52 10.22 12.51
N HIS A 205 6.30 9.84 12.93
CA HIS A 205 5.03 10.43 12.52
C HIS A 205 4.64 10.22 11.05
N HIS A 206 5.24 9.26 10.34
CA HIS A 206 4.75 8.83 9.04
C HIS A 206 3.51 7.95 9.19
N ASP A 207 2.64 7.96 8.19
CA ASP A 207 1.57 6.98 8.08
C ASP A 207 2.14 5.74 7.40
N VAL A 208 1.99 4.58 8.04
CA VAL A 208 2.60 3.34 7.58
C VAL A 208 1.53 2.26 7.46
N SER A 209 1.43 1.66 6.28
CA SER A 209 0.55 0.54 5.99
C SER A 209 1.35 -0.61 5.40
N VAL A 210 0.96 -1.83 5.75
CA VAL A 210 1.60 -3.06 5.26
C VAL A 210 0.56 -3.96 4.61
N LEU A 211 0.81 -4.35 3.37
CA LEU A 211 0.15 -5.44 2.70
C LEU A 211 1.01 -6.69 2.94
N HIS A 212 0.63 -7.51 3.90
CA HIS A 212 1.27 -8.80 4.17
C HIS A 212 0.72 -9.82 3.17
N VAL A 213 1.46 -10.05 2.09
CA VAL A 213 1.03 -10.84 0.94
C VAL A 213 1.41 -12.30 1.14
N LEU A 214 0.42 -13.16 1.22
CA LEU A 214 0.58 -14.60 1.38
C LEU A 214 -0.15 -15.36 0.27
N ASP A 215 0.38 -16.53 -0.08
CA ASP A 215 -0.29 -17.44 -0.99
C ASP A 215 -1.27 -18.34 -0.20
N PRO A 216 -2.45 -18.69 -0.75
CA PRO A 216 -3.38 -19.62 -0.11
C PRO A 216 -2.73 -20.96 0.27
N HIS A 217 -1.76 -21.46 -0.52
CA HIS A 217 -1.06 -22.71 -0.21
C HIS A 217 -0.11 -22.55 1.00
N GLU A 218 0.43 -21.36 1.27
CA GLU A 218 1.18 -21.10 2.50
C GLU A 218 0.26 -21.12 3.72
N ARG A 219 -1.01 -20.70 3.57
CA ARG A 219 -2.00 -20.66 4.66
C ARG A 219 -2.73 -21.99 4.89
N THR A 220 -2.82 -22.86 3.88
CA THR A 220 -3.59 -24.11 3.96
C THR A 220 -2.72 -25.36 3.88
N PHE A 221 -1.51 -25.23 3.33
CA PHE A 221 -0.56 -26.32 3.10
C PHE A 221 -1.21 -27.54 2.44
N PRO A 222 -1.78 -27.43 1.22
CA PRO A 222 -2.64 -28.45 0.63
C PRO A 222 -1.87 -29.59 -0.07
N TYR A 223 -0.62 -29.82 0.31
CA TYR A 223 0.23 -30.80 -0.34
C TYR A 223 -0.04 -32.21 0.17
N GLU A 224 0.02 -33.18 -0.73
CA GLU A 224 -0.18 -34.62 -0.48
C GLU A 224 0.93 -35.44 -1.13
N GLY A 225 1.18 -36.61 -0.57
CA GLY A 225 2.24 -37.52 -1.07
C GLY A 225 3.65 -37.04 -0.75
N LEU A 226 4.65 -37.75 -1.23
CA LEU A 226 6.06 -37.42 -1.04
C LEU A 226 6.41 -36.21 -1.90
N THR A 227 6.76 -35.08 -1.28
CA THR A 227 6.96 -33.80 -1.97
C THR A 227 8.38 -33.28 -1.71
N GLU A 228 9.03 -32.81 -2.77
CA GLU A 228 10.29 -32.08 -2.67
C GLU A 228 9.99 -30.58 -2.50
N PHE A 229 10.34 -30.04 -1.35
CA PHE A 229 10.28 -28.60 -1.08
C PHE A 229 11.63 -27.97 -1.39
N ALA A 230 11.65 -26.95 -2.23
CA ALA A 230 12.86 -26.19 -2.54
C ALA A 230 12.75 -24.78 -1.93
N ALA A 231 13.74 -24.42 -1.10
CA ALA A 231 13.83 -23.05 -0.58
C ALA A 231 14.24 -22.11 -1.72
N LEU A 232 13.43 -21.09 -1.96
CA LEU A 232 13.61 -20.15 -3.07
C LEU A 232 14.87 -19.27 -2.91
N GLU A 233 15.27 -18.99 -1.69
CA GLU A 233 16.44 -18.14 -1.37
C GLU A 233 17.74 -18.93 -1.32
N SER A 234 17.77 -20.08 -0.62
CA SER A 234 18.98 -20.87 -0.43
C SER A 234 19.18 -21.97 -1.46
N GLY A 235 18.15 -22.32 -2.23
CA GLY A 235 18.15 -23.46 -3.14
C GLY A 235 18.18 -24.83 -2.43
N THR A 236 18.09 -24.86 -1.10
CA THR A 236 18.09 -26.09 -0.31
C THR A 236 16.83 -26.90 -0.61
N LYS A 237 16.99 -28.19 -0.87
CA LYS A 237 15.89 -29.10 -1.16
C LYS A 237 15.63 -30.04 0.02
N LEU A 238 14.38 -30.19 0.40
CA LEU A 238 13.92 -31.08 1.45
C LEU A 238 12.83 -32.01 0.90
N LEU A 239 13.11 -33.29 0.88
CA LEU A 239 12.09 -34.30 0.56
C LEU A 239 11.36 -34.67 1.85
N SER A 240 10.07 -34.45 1.92
CA SER A 240 9.27 -34.70 3.11
C SER A 240 7.89 -35.23 2.77
N ASN A 241 7.27 -35.89 3.76
CA ASN A 241 5.84 -36.19 3.70
C ASN A 241 5.04 -35.00 4.28
N PRO A 242 4.31 -34.24 3.45
CA PRO A 242 3.57 -33.06 3.90
C PRO A 242 2.58 -33.36 5.01
N LEU A 243 1.92 -34.50 5.00
CA LEU A 243 0.93 -34.87 6.02
C LEU A 243 1.55 -34.97 7.42
N ALA A 244 2.81 -35.41 7.50
CA ALA A 244 3.51 -35.54 8.79
C ALA A 244 3.88 -34.18 9.40
N ILE A 245 4.15 -33.16 8.58
CA ILE A 245 4.60 -31.84 9.03
C ILE A 245 3.51 -30.78 9.00
N ARG A 246 2.35 -31.05 8.37
CA ARG A 246 1.26 -30.08 8.14
C ARG A 246 0.84 -29.35 9.40
N LYS A 247 0.58 -30.11 10.47
CA LYS A 247 0.11 -29.52 11.74
C LYS A 247 1.11 -28.53 12.31
N ASP A 248 2.37 -28.95 12.44
CA ASP A 248 3.43 -28.10 12.99
C ASP A 248 3.70 -26.87 12.09
N TYR A 249 3.61 -27.04 10.77
CA TYR A 249 3.75 -25.95 9.82
C TYR A 249 2.63 -24.92 10.01
N LEU A 250 1.37 -25.31 10.03
CA LEU A 250 0.23 -24.43 10.18
C LEU A 250 0.26 -23.67 11.52
N GLU A 251 0.59 -24.38 12.62
CA GLU A 251 0.75 -23.74 13.94
C GLU A 251 1.85 -22.67 13.93
N ARG A 252 2.98 -22.94 13.29
CA ARG A 252 4.07 -21.95 13.14
C ARG A 252 3.68 -20.78 12.24
N MET A 253 2.99 -21.04 11.13
CA MET A 253 2.50 -20.00 10.22
C MET A 253 1.49 -19.09 10.92
N ASP A 254 0.54 -19.66 11.66
CA ASP A 254 -0.45 -18.88 12.41
C ASP A 254 0.22 -18.04 13.51
N ALA A 255 1.21 -18.61 14.22
CA ALA A 255 1.97 -17.88 15.22
C ALA A 255 2.80 -16.75 14.60
N PHE A 256 3.40 -16.95 13.43
CA PHE A 256 4.14 -15.94 12.68
C PHE A 256 3.22 -14.77 12.26
N VAL A 257 2.09 -15.05 11.62
CA VAL A 257 1.11 -14.03 11.20
C VAL A 257 0.57 -13.26 12.40
N ALA A 258 0.21 -13.97 13.49
CA ALA A 258 -0.28 -13.34 14.71
C ALA A 258 0.78 -12.42 15.35
N LYS A 259 2.06 -12.85 15.36
CA LYS A 259 3.18 -12.06 15.86
C LYS A 259 3.39 -10.79 15.03
N CYS A 260 3.44 -10.90 13.70
CA CYS A 260 3.57 -9.74 12.80
C CYS A 260 2.43 -8.75 13.04
N ARG A 261 1.17 -9.23 13.01
CA ARG A 261 -0.01 -8.41 13.25
C ARG A 261 0.04 -7.71 14.60
N GLY A 262 0.33 -8.44 15.68
CA GLY A 262 0.37 -7.88 17.03
C GLY A 262 1.47 -6.83 17.20
N THR A 263 2.67 -7.08 16.69
CA THR A 263 3.79 -6.14 16.78
C THR A 263 3.52 -4.86 15.98
N LEU A 264 3.02 -4.98 14.75
CA LEU A 264 2.72 -3.84 13.89
C LEU A 264 1.53 -3.03 14.43
N ALA A 265 0.47 -3.68 14.90
CA ALA A 265 -0.67 -3.01 15.52
C ALA A 265 -0.25 -2.22 16.78
N ASN A 266 0.59 -2.79 17.64
CA ASN A 266 1.11 -2.11 18.82
C ASN A 266 1.98 -0.88 18.46
N ALA A 267 2.65 -0.91 17.32
CA ALA A 267 3.40 0.21 16.79
C ALA A 267 2.50 1.26 16.08
N GLY A 268 1.21 1.00 15.93
CA GLY A 268 0.28 1.89 15.20
C GLY A 268 0.46 1.85 13.69
N VAL A 269 0.98 0.75 13.16
CA VAL A 269 1.10 0.46 11.73
C VAL A 269 -0.17 -0.26 11.26
N ASP A 270 -0.73 0.18 10.14
CA ASP A 270 -1.88 -0.47 9.53
C ASP A 270 -1.44 -1.77 8.87
N TYR A 271 -1.98 -2.88 9.36
CA TYR A 271 -1.64 -4.20 8.89
C TYR A 271 -2.83 -4.85 8.17
N HIS A 272 -2.58 -5.27 6.91
CA HIS A 272 -3.54 -5.96 6.06
C HIS A 272 -2.95 -7.30 5.64
N GLU A 273 -3.51 -8.41 6.13
CA GLU A 273 -3.21 -9.74 5.61
C GLU A 273 -3.97 -9.95 4.30
N VAL A 274 -3.25 -10.28 3.25
CA VAL A 274 -3.79 -10.37 1.89
C VAL A 274 -3.39 -11.69 1.26
N LEU A 275 -4.39 -12.46 0.81
CA LEU A 275 -4.17 -13.68 0.04
C LEU A 275 -4.20 -13.39 -1.45
N THR A 276 -3.33 -14.06 -2.22
CA THR A 276 -3.17 -13.83 -3.66
C THR A 276 -4.38 -14.24 -4.51
N ASP A 277 -5.32 -14.99 -3.96
CA ASP A 277 -6.60 -15.36 -4.60
C ASP A 277 -7.71 -14.33 -4.35
N ARG A 278 -7.49 -13.37 -3.42
CA ARG A 278 -8.46 -12.32 -3.10
C ARG A 278 -8.55 -11.29 -4.24
N PRO A 279 -9.78 -10.81 -4.59
CA PRO A 279 -9.94 -9.73 -5.55
C PRO A 279 -9.18 -8.46 -5.14
N LEU A 280 -8.36 -7.91 -6.04
CA LEU A 280 -7.53 -6.73 -5.78
C LEU A 280 -8.33 -5.48 -5.43
N GLU A 281 -9.56 -5.36 -5.95
CA GLU A 281 -10.48 -4.27 -5.62
C GLU A 281 -10.87 -4.27 -4.14
N GLU A 282 -11.03 -5.45 -3.55
CA GLU A 282 -11.35 -5.58 -2.12
C GLU A 282 -10.16 -5.19 -1.25
N THR A 283 -8.95 -5.61 -1.64
CA THR A 283 -7.71 -5.24 -0.97
C THR A 283 -7.50 -3.72 -1.00
N LEU A 284 -7.68 -3.10 -2.16
CA LEU A 284 -7.57 -1.64 -2.30
C LEU A 284 -8.64 -0.92 -1.48
N LEU A 285 -9.89 -1.40 -1.53
CA LEU A 285 -11.00 -0.84 -0.76
C LEU A 285 -10.71 -0.89 0.74
N GLU A 286 -10.25 -2.01 1.27
CA GLU A 286 -9.91 -2.17 2.68
C GLU A 286 -8.83 -1.18 3.11
N LEU A 287 -7.78 -1.02 2.31
CA LEU A 287 -6.71 -0.06 2.57
C LEU A 287 -7.22 1.39 2.56
N LEU A 288 -8.11 1.74 1.65
CA LEU A 288 -8.71 3.07 1.59
C LEU A 288 -9.64 3.35 2.77
N VAL A 289 -10.45 2.38 3.18
CA VAL A 289 -11.37 2.50 4.32
C VAL A 289 -10.61 2.59 5.64
N SER A 290 -9.57 1.78 5.85
CA SER A 290 -8.75 1.86 7.06
C SER A 290 -8.15 3.25 7.21
N ARG A 291 -7.66 3.81 6.12
CA ARG A 291 -7.07 5.14 6.09
C ARG A 291 -8.08 6.27 6.37
N ALA A 292 -9.29 6.18 5.82
CA ALA A 292 -10.36 7.15 6.10
C ALA A 292 -10.72 7.21 7.59
N ARG A 293 -10.61 6.08 8.30
CA ARG A 293 -10.84 6.00 9.75
C ARG A 293 -9.71 6.63 10.58
N LEU A 294 -8.49 6.69 10.05
CA LEU A 294 -7.32 7.24 10.74
C LEU A 294 -7.16 8.75 10.58
N GLN A 295 -7.96 9.41 9.73
CA GLN A 295 -8.04 10.87 9.65
C GLN A 295 -9.14 11.39 10.61
N PRO A 296 -8.84 11.64 11.91
CA PRO A 296 -9.85 12.08 12.89
C PRO A 296 -10.17 13.57 12.78
N GLY A 297 -10.08 14.14 11.57
CA GLY A 297 -10.30 15.58 11.34
C GLY A 297 -11.66 15.96 10.75
N ALA A 298 -12.39 15.03 10.12
CA ALA A 298 -13.66 15.35 9.46
C ALA A 298 -14.92 15.15 10.32
N ALA A 299 -14.82 14.44 11.47
CA ALA A 299 -16.00 14.03 12.26
C ALA A 299 -16.17 14.68 13.64
N ARG A 300 -15.31 15.65 14.04
CA ARG A 300 -15.42 16.31 15.35
C ARG A 300 -15.38 17.83 15.25
N ARG A 301 -16.34 18.42 14.56
CA ARG A 301 -16.72 19.85 14.73
C ARG A 301 -18.22 20.01 14.51
N THR A 302 -19.01 19.29 15.29
CA THR A 302 -20.37 19.68 15.61
C THR A 302 -20.56 19.45 17.10
N GLY A 303 -20.38 20.49 17.88
CA GLY A 303 -20.68 20.60 19.28
C GLY A 303 -20.71 22.06 19.62
#